data_6f3c491bac3847e89a07f94c6921fe27
#
_entry.id   6f3c491bac3847e89a07f94c6921fe27
#
_cell.length_a   1.000
_cell.length_b   1.000
_cell.length_c   1.000
_cell.angle_alpha   90.00
_cell.angle_beta   90.00
_cell.angle_gamma   90.00
#
_symmetry.space_group_name_H-M   'P 1'
#
loop_
_entity.id
_entity.type
_entity.pdbx_description
1 polymer ?
#
loop_
_entity_poly.entity_id
_entity_poly.type
_entity_poly.pdbx_seq_one_letter_code
_entity_poly.pdbx_strand_id
1 'polypeptide(L)'
;GKEAGDDFEEHCQVKYIQRVLPFEVEYVPIKELIIFKDGPQRGLYTPSMERIDVLYRPAHPIEFLIDDVAEDGDCIGLQLLDLVRDRELAIINAPAAYVLQSKILLWLIWERRNDEVLFTKHERGAIKRYMLPTFLSDKPFKQAGRAFVKKPVYSREGNTIEIFDAAGEVKIASPNRHYTDNLYLYQEFAKMPDIDIRLQDGIYRKKWLVGSFIVDGKACGLACRVGNDITEWDSHWLAIGYND
;
A
#
# COMPACT_ATOMS: atom_id res chain seq x y z
N GLY A 1 -19.59 0.37 -8.49
CA GLY A 1 -20.34 -0.10 -7.33
C GLY A 1 -19.57 -1.24 -6.69
N LYS A 2 -19.22 -1.10 -5.42
CA LYS A 2 -18.63 -2.18 -4.64
C LYS A 2 -19.70 -3.27 -4.41
N GLU A 3 -19.32 -4.54 -4.52
CA GLU A 3 -20.17 -5.66 -4.16
C GLU A 3 -20.38 -5.72 -2.63
N ALA A 4 -21.50 -6.27 -2.18
CA ALA A 4 -21.95 -6.30 -0.78
C ALA A 4 -21.01 -7.05 0.20
N GLY A 5 -19.91 -7.65 -0.26
CA GLY A 5 -18.89 -8.32 0.57
C GLY A 5 -17.77 -7.42 1.06
N ASP A 6 -17.53 -6.29 0.41
CA ASP A 6 -16.42 -5.36 0.74
C ASP A 6 -16.70 -4.55 2.03
N ASP A 7 -17.96 -4.36 2.40
CA ASP A 7 -18.35 -3.56 3.57
C ASP A 7 -18.06 -4.26 4.92
N PHE A 8 -17.88 -5.56 4.93
CA PHE A 8 -17.72 -6.31 6.19
C PHE A 8 -16.38 -6.03 6.88
N GLU A 9 -15.28 -6.01 6.13
CA GLU A 9 -13.96 -5.73 6.70
C GLU A 9 -13.87 -4.28 7.21
N GLU A 10 -14.39 -3.34 6.44
CA GLU A 10 -14.44 -1.92 6.82
C GLU A 10 -15.28 -1.73 8.10
N HIS A 11 -16.44 -2.36 8.20
CA HIS A 11 -17.27 -2.34 9.40
C HIS A 11 -16.57 -2.95 10.64
N CYS A 12 -15.83 -4.03 10.48
CA CYS A 12 -15.06 -4.62 11.57
C CYS A 12 -13.95 -3.68 12.05
N GLN A 13 -13.24 -3.02 11.12
CA GLN A 13 -12.23 -2.03 11.45
C GLN A 13 -12.83 -0.84 12.21
N VAL A 14 -13.93 -0.29 11.73
CA VAL A 14 -14.62 0.83 12.39
C VAL A 14 -15.07 0.46 13.80
N LYS A 15 -15.70 -0.70 13.99
CA LYS A 15 -16.09 -1.18 15.33
C LYS A 15 -14.91 -1.34 16.28
N TYR A 16 -13.76 -1.80 15.76
CA TYR A 16 -12.55 -1.89 16.58
C TYR A 16 -12.04 -0.49 16.96
N ILE A 17 -11.97 0.43 15.99
CA ILE A 17 -11.53 1.82 16.20
C ILE A 17 -12.43 2.50 17.23
N GLN A 18 -13.76 2.36 17.13
CA GLN A 18 -14.73 2.90 18.09
C GLN A 18 -14.54 2.40 19.53
N ARG A 19 -14.00 1.18 19.71
CA ARG A 19 -13.72 0.62 21.03
C ARG A 19 -12.46 1.16 21.69
N VAL A 20 -11.46 1.53 20.87
CA VAL A 20 -10.13 1.89 21.38
C VAL A 20 -9.89 3.39 21.42
N LEU A 21 -10.62 4.18 20.64
CA LEU A 21 -10.49 5.63 20.64
C LEU A 21 -11.42 6.28 21.68
N PRO A 22 -10.96 7.32 22.39
CA PRO A 22 -11.73 8.02 23.41
C PRO A 22 -12.68 9.11 22.84
N PHE A 23 -12.88 9.14 21.53
CA PHE A 23 -13.73 10.12 20.84
C PHE A 23 -14.66 9.41 19.86
N GLU A 24 -15.67 10.13 19.41
CA GLU A 24 -16.67 9.61 18.50
C GLU A 24 -16.07 9.30 17.12
N VAL A 25 -16.46 8.15 16.58
CA VAL A 25 -16.03 7.68 15.23
C VAL A 25 -17.27 7.18 14.50
N GLU A 26 -17.57 7.81 13.40
CA GLU A 26 -18.67 7.44 12.51
C GLU A 26 -18.15 6.80 11.21
N TYR A 27 -18.86 5.81 10.71
CA TYR A 27 -18.63 5.26 9.36
C TYR A 27 -19.55 5.97 8.38
N VAL A 28 -18.95 6.65 7.41
CA VAL A 28 -19.70 7.33 6.34
C VAL A 28 -19.16 6.82 4.99
N PRO A 29 -20.03 6.30 4.10
CA PRO A 29 -19.63 5.98 2.74
C PRO A 29 -19.06 7.24 2.03
N ILE A 30 -17.90 7.10 1.38
CA ILE A 30 -17.19 8.25 0.79
C ILE A 30 -18.07 9.08 -0.18
N LYS A 31 -19.00 8.42 -0.89
CA LYS A 31 -19.95 9.05 -1.81
C LYS A 31 -21.05 9.89 -1.12
N GLU A 32 -21.20 9.75 0.19
CA GLU A 32 -22.20 10.46 0.99
C GLU A 32 -21.61 11.65 1.73
N LEU A 33 -20.29 11.83 1.69
CA LEU A 33 -19.62 12.97 2.28
C LEU A 33 -19.98 14.27 1.56
N ILE A 34 -20.15 15.35 2.33
CA ILE A 34 -20.52 16.66 1.83
C ILE A 34 -19.34 17.61 2.02
N ILE A 35 -18.92 18.28 0.94
CA ILE A 35 -17.83 19.27 0.97
C ILE A 35 -18.43 20.65 0.73
N PHE A 36 -18.17 21.58 1.65
CA PHE A 36 -18.36 23.01 1.42
C PHE A 36 -17.00 23.64 1.13
N LYS A 37 -16.80 24.10 -0.10
CA LYS A 37 -15.51 24.66 -0.54
C LYS A 37 -15.25 26.07 -0.04
N ASP A 38 -16.31 26.85 0.21
CA ASP A 38 -16.24 28.27 0.55
C ASP A 38 -17.25 28.67 1.64
N GLY A 39 -17.07 29.87 2.17
CA GLY A 39 -17.97 30.48 3.14
C GLY A 39 -17.74 30.04 4.59
N PRO A 40 -18.63 30.44 5.50
CA PRO A 40 -18.47 30.17 6.93
C PRO A 40 -18.64 28.70 7.32
N GLN A 41 -19.20 27.89 6.42
CA GLN A 41 -19.35 26.44 6.60
C GLN A 41 -18.28 25.63 5.87
N ARG A 42 -17.23 26.26 5.37
CA ARG A 42 -16.16 25.54 4.66
C ARG A 42 -15.64 24.37 5.49
N GLY A 43 -15.64 23.16 4.91
CA GLY A 43 -15.25 21.93 5.61
C GLY A 43 -15.82 20.67 4.97
N LEU A 44 -15.52 19.52 5.61
CA LEU A 44 -16.08 18.22 5.28
C LEU A 44 -17.15 17.87 6.31
N TYR A 45 -18.27 17.30 5.85
CA TYR A 45 -19.42 17.00 6.69
C TYR A 45 -20.00 15.62 6.39
N THR A 46 -20.65 15.04 7.41
CA THR A 46 -21.52 13.86 7.26
C THR A 46 -22.85 14.25 6.61
N PRO A 47 -23.67 13.27 6.16
CA PRO A 47 -25.04 13.54 5.70
C PRO A 47 -25.93 14.19 6.76
N SER A 48 -25.64 13.98 8.04
CA SER A 48 -26.34 14.64 9.16
C SER A 48 -25.85 16.06 9.46
N MET A 49 -24.94 16.58 8.63
CA MET A 49 -24.34 17.92 8.77
C MET A 49 -23.42 18.06 10.00
N GLU A 50 -22.83 16.96 10.46
CA GLU A 50 -21.79 16.99 11.45
C GLU A 50 -20.42 17.20 10.79
N ARG A 51 -19.62 18.12 11.34
CA ARG A 51 -18.31 18.45 10.78
C ARG A 51 -17.33 17.33 11.06
N ILE A 52 -16.55 16.96 10.06
CA ILE A 52 -15.49 15.96 10.15
C ILE A 52 -14.14 16.68 10.25
N ASP A 53 -13.45 16.51 11.37
CA ASP A 53 -12.11 17.07 11.60
C ASP A 53 -11.00 16.11 11.14
N VAL A 54 -11.25 14.79 11.20
CA VAL A 54 -10.30 13.75 10.81
C VAL A 54 -10.99 12.72 9.92
N LEU A 55 -10.48 12.51 8.72
CA LEU A 55 -10.93 11.47 7.80
C LEU A 55 -9.92 10.32 7.80
N TYR A 56 -10.31 9.16 8.34
CA TYR A 56 -9.59 7.90 8.12
C TYR A 56 -10.14 7.22 6.87
N ARG A 57 -9.29 7.07 5.86
CA ARG A 57 -9.66 6.61 4.54
C ARG A 57 -8.84 5.39 4.11
N PRO A 58 -9.23 4.17 4.50
CA PRO A 58 -8.42 2.98 4.26
C PRO A 58 -8.45 2.49 2.80
N ALA A 59 -9.57 2.61 2.11
CA ALA A 59 -9.83 1.85 0.89
C ALA A 59 -9.71 2.65 -0.42
N HIS A 60 -9.93 3.97 -0.44
CA HIS A 60 -9.95 4.74 -1.69
C HIS A 60 -8.57 5.35 -1.99
N PRO A 61 -7.84 4.89 -3.03
CA PRO A 61 -6.52 5.41 -3.38
C PRO A 61 -6.52 6.91 -3.68
N ILE A 62 -5.44 7.60 -3.29
CA ILE A 62 -5.33 9.07 -3.47
C ILE A 62 -5.36 9.45 -4.95
N GLU A 63 -4.82 8.64 -5.84
CA GLU A 63 -4.82 8.85 -7.28
C GLU A 63 -6.22 8.85 -7.88
N PHE A 64 -7.14 8.06 -7.33
CA PHE A 64 -8.55 8.10 -7.75
C PHE A 64 -9.27 9.28 -7.13
N LEU A 65 -8.89 9.65 -5.91
CA LEU A 65 -9.47 10.81 -5.24
C LEU A 65 -9.22 12.12 -5.99
N ILE A 66 -8.01 12.34 -6.50
CA ILE A 66 -7.69 13.57 -7.24
C ILE A 66 -8.41 13.68 -8.58
N ASP A 67 -8.73 12.54 -9.19
CA ASP A 67 -9.45 12.48 -10.47
C ASP A 67 -10.99 12.49 -10.29
N ASP A 68 -11.47 12.54 -9.05
CA ASP A 68 -12.88 12.48 -8.74
C ASP A 68 -13.58 13.83 -9.02
N VAL A 69 -14.59 13.78 -9.90
CA VAL A 69 -15.30 14.95 -10.42
C VAL A 69 -16.80 14.74 -10.22
N ALA A 70 -17.48 15.76 -9.69
CA ALA A 70 -18.93 15.77 -9.55
C ALA A 70 -19.65 15.91 -10.90
N GLU A 71 -20.96 15.67 -10.94
CA GLU A 71 -21.77 15.75 -12.16
C GLU A 71 -21.76 17.17 -12.79
N ASP A 72 -21.56 18.20 -11.99
CA ASP A 72 -21.46 19.60 -12.44
C ASP A 72 -20.04 19.98 -12.94
N GLY A 73 -19.09 19.05 -12.90
CA GLY A 73 -17.71 19.25 -13.31
C GLY A 73 -16.77 19.76 -12.20
N ASP A 74 -17.25 19.91 -10.98
CA ASP A 74 -16.41 20.30 -9.83
C ASP A 74 -15.43 19.16 -9.46
N CYS A 75 -14.15 19.50 -9.31
CA CYS A 75 -13.10 18.55 -8.89
C CYS A 75 -13.16 18.35 -7.37
N ILE A 76 -14.07 17.50 -6.90
CA ILE A 76 -14.33 17.29 -5.46
C ILE A 76 -13.13 16.73 -4.72
N GLY A 77 -12.34 15.88 -5.35
CA GLY A 77 -11.12 15.36 -4.75
C GLY A 77 -10.07 16.44 -4.48
N LEU A 78 -9.94 17.42 -5.38
CA LEU A 78 -9.06 18.57 -5.18
C LEU A 78 -9.59 19.49 -4.07
N GLN A 79 -10.91 19.70 -3.98
CA GLN A 79 -11.51 20.46 -2.88
C GLN A 79 -11.23 19.83 -1.52
N LEU A 80 -11.31 18.50 -1.43
CA LEU A 80 -10.93 17.77 -0.22
C LEU A 80 -9.46 17.99 0.15
N LEU A 81 -8.55 17.95 -0.83
CA LEU A 81 -7.12 18.22 -0.61
C LEU A 81 -6.85 19.70 -0.24
N ASP A 82 -7.66 20.64 -0.74
CA ASP A 82 -7.58 22.05 -0.33
C ASP A 82 -7.91 22.22 1.16
N LEU A 83 -8.93 21.51 1.67
CA LEU A 83 -9.21 21.50 3.12
C LEU A 83 -8.03 20.98 3.94
N VAL A 84 -7.33 19.95 3.44
CA VAL A 84 -6.13 19.41 4.10
C VAL A 84 -4.97 20.40 4.07
N ARG A 85 -4.71 21.02 2.92
CA ARG A 85 -3.68 22.07 2.75
C ARG A 85 -3.90 23.22 3.71
N ASP A 86 -5.14 23.66 3.86
CA ASP A 86 -5.52 24.79 4.68
C ASP A 86 -5.73 24.42 6.16
N ARG A 87 -5.44 23.17 6.55
CA ARG A 87 -5.51 22.61 7.91
C ARG A 87 -6.92 22.60 8.52
N GLU A 88 -7.92 22.51 7.68
CA GLU A 88 -9.32 22.39 8.11
C GLU A 88 -9.78 20.94 8.17
N LEU A 89 -8.99 20.01 7.63
CA LEU A 89 -9.22 18.57 7.66
C LEU A 89 -7.88 17.85 7.82
N ALA A 90 -7.82 16.86 8.69
CA ALA A 90 -6.73 15.89 8.72
C ALA A 90 -7.15 14.61 7.97
N ILE A 91 -6.27 14.07 7.13
CA ILE A 91 -6.48 12.77 6.46
C ILE A 91 -5.43 11.76 6.93
N ILE A 92 -5.86 10.59 7.31
CA ILE A 92 -5.02 9.43 7.60
C ILE A 92 -5.19 8.38 6.45
N ASN A 93 -4.12 8.03 5.71
CA ASN A 93 -2.77 8.60 5.74
C ASN A 93 -2.72 9.93 5.00
N ALA A 94 -1.79 10.80 5.40
CA ALA A 94 -1.58 12.07 4.74
C ALA A 94 -1.34 11.90 3.22
N PRO A 95 -1.82 12.82 2.36
CA PRO A 95 -1.63 12.72 0.91
C PRO A 95 -0.16 12.58 0.49
N ALA A 96 0.77 13.24 1.19
CA ALA A 96 2.20 13.13 0.96
C ALA A 96 2.74 11.69 1.12
N ALA A 97 2.06 10.83 1.87
CA ALA A 97 2.41 9.41 2.00
C ALA A 97 2.32 8.63 0.68
N TYR A 98 1.63 9.19 -0.34
CA TYR A 98 1.61 8.62 -1.69
C TYR A 98 3.00 8.41 -2.29
N VAL A 99 3.95 9.30 -1.99
CA VAL A 99 5.35 9.15 -2.42
C VAL A 99 5.96 7.84 -1.94
N LEU A 100 5.56 7.35 -0.74
CA LEU A 100 6.04 6.09 -0.17
C LEU A 100 5.53 4.84 -0.90
N GLN A 101 4.49 4.97 -1.73
CA GLN A 101 4.00 3.86 -2.57
C GLN A 101 4.90 3.63 -3.78
N SER A 102 5.71 4.62 -4.16
CA SER A 102 6.63 4.51 -5.27
C SER A 102 7.79 3.57 -4.93
N LYS A 103 7.89 2.47 -5.67
CA LYS A 103 8.99 1.49 -5.52
C LYS A 103 10.35 2.07 -5.92
N ILE A 104 10.39 3.25 -6.57
CA ILE A 104 11.64 3.95 -6.90
C ILE A 104 12.46 4.26 -5.64
N LEU A 105 11.79 4.42 -4.49
CA LEU A 105 12.48 4.62 -3.20
C LEU A 105 13.36 3.43 -2.82
N LEU A 106 12.99 2.20 -3.19
CA LEU A 106 13.80 1.01 -2.93
C LEU A 106 15.11 1.08 -3.71
N TRP A 107 15.06 1.52 -4.98
CA TRP A 107 16.25 1.76 -5.78
C TRP A 107 17.08 2.91 -5.21
N LEU A 108 16.47 4.04 -4.87
CA LEU A 108 17.19 5.21 -4.36
C LEU A 108 17.95 4.90 -3.07
N ILE A 109 17.29 4.19 -2.13
CA ILE A 109 17.91 3.76 -0.88
C ILE A 109 19.07 2.79 -1.16
N TRP A 110 18.85 1.82 -2.07
CA TRP A 110 19.88 0.86 -2.44
C TRP A 110 21.08 1.53 -3.13
N GLU A 111 20.85 2.46 -4.04
CA GLU A 111 21.88 3.22 -4.74
C GLU A 111 22.72 4.07 -3.76
N ARG A 112 22.04 4.71 -2.81
CA ARG A 112 22.65 5.58 -1.80
C ARG A 112 23.10 4.86 -0.53
N ARG A 113 23.06 3.52 -0.47
CA ARG A 113 23.31 2.71 0.74
C ARG A 113 24.67 2.94 1.43
N ASN A 114 25.61 3.59 0.77
CA ASN A 114 26.92 3.95 1.32
C ASN A 114 27.04 5.43 1.70
N ASP A 115 26.03 6.23 1.40
CA ASP A 115 26.04 7.67 1.61
C ASP A 115 25.99 8.00 3.11
N GLU A 116 27.03 8.67 3.60
CA GLU A 116 27.19 9.02 5.03
C GLU A 116 26.44 10.27 5.43
N VAL A 117 26.00 11.07 4.46
CA VAL A 117 25.19 12.26 4.70
C VAL A 117 23.74 11.88 4.88
N LEU A 118 23.26 10.91 4.07
CA LEU A 118 21.85 10.46 4.11
C LEU A 118 21.59 9.43 5.21
N PHE A 119 22.55 8.57 5.51
CA PHE A 119 22.34 7.44 6.41
C PHE A 119 23.42 7.32 7.48
N THR A 120 23.00 7.10 8.71
CA THR A 120 23.89 6.73 9.81
C THR A 120 24.59 5.39 9.53
N LYS A 121 25.66 5.10 10.27
CA LYS A 121 26.37 3.80 10.20
C LYS A 121 25.42 2.61 10.44
N HIS A 122 24.48 2.76 11.39
CA HIS A 122 23.49 1.74 11.72
C HIS A 122 22.53 1.48 10.55
N GLU A 123 21.97 2.54 9.97
CA GLU A 123 21.06 2.45 8.83
C GLU A 123 21.75 1.85 7.59
N ARG A 124 22.98 2.26 7.28
CA ARG A 124 23.75 1.64 6.19
C ARG A 124 23.97 0.12 6.42
N GLY A 125 24.20 -0.27 7.68
CA GLY A 125 24.28 -1.69 8.06
C GLY A 125 22.95 -2.42 7.85
N ALA A 126 21.85 -1.82 8.26
CA ALA A 126 20.50 -2.37 8.08
C ALA A 126 20.10 -2.49 6.60
N ILE A 127 20.37 -1.45 5.79
CA ILE A 127 20.11 -1.48 4.34
C ILE A 127 20.85 -2.66 3.69
N LYS A 128 22.15 -2.80 3.95
CA LYS A 128 22.97 -3.88 3.37
C LYS A 128 22.52 -5.27 3.80
N ARG A 129 21.98 -5.40 5.00
CA ARG A 129 21.59 -6.70 5.59
C ARG A 129 20.17 -7.13 5.19
N TYR A 130 19.25 -6.20 5.08
CA TYR A 130 17.82 -6.51 5.01
C TYR A 130 17.14 -6.08 3.71
N MET A 131 17.70 -5.09 2.98
CA MET A 131 17.12 -4.71 1.71
C MET A 131 17.67 -5.56 0.57
N LEU A 132 16.80 -5.87 -0.37
CA LEU A 132 17.17 -6.58 -1.59
C LEU A 132 17.83 -5.60 -2.58
N PRO A 133 18.94 -6.02 -3.24
CA PRO A 133 19.53 -5.29 -4.36
C PRO A 133 18.46 -4.85 -5.37
N THR A 134 18.42 -3.57 -5.68
CA THR A 134 17.40 -2.97 -6.57
C THR A 134 18.06 -2.02 -7.56
N PHE A 135 17.76 -2.16 -8.84
CA PHE A 135 18.37 -1.40 -9.93
C PHE A 135 17.30 -0.91 -10.93
N LEU A 136 17.65 0.07 -11.77
CA LEU A 136 16.82 0.51 -12.91
C LEU A 136 17.10 -0.28 -14.20
N SER A 137 17.93 -1.32 -14.11
CA SER A 137 18.28 -2.21 -15.23
C SER A 137 18.47 -3.64 -14.74
N ASP A 138 18.17 -4.61 -15.57
CA ASP A 138 18.38 -6.04 -15.33
C ASP A 138 19.86 -6.48 -15.50
N LYS A 139 20.69 -5.63 -16.10
CA LYS A 139 22.08 -5.96 -16.42
C LYS A 139 22.89 -6.50 -15.22
N PRO A 140 22.84 -5.90 -14.01
CA PRO A 140 23.59 -6.42 -12.87
C PRO A 140 23.22 -7.87 -12.51
N PHE A 141 21.94 -8.22 -12.64
CA PHE A 141 21.47 -9.57 -12.38
C PHE A 141 21.89 -10.58 -13.45
N LYS A 142 21.72 -10.20 -14.74
CA LYS A 142 22.13 -11.05 -15.86
C LYS A 142 23.63 -11.31 -15.85
N GLN A 143 24.44 -10.30 -15.57
CA GLN A 143 25.90 -10.45 -15.45
C GLN A 143 26.31 -11.35 -14.28
N ALA A 144 25.56 -11.32 -13.19
CA ALA A 144 25.82 -12.12 -12.01
C ALA A 144 25.16 -13.51 -12.06
N GLY A 145 24.39 -13.86 -13.10
CA GLY A 145 23.63 -15.10 -13.21
C GLY A 145 22.63 -15.27 -12.05
N ARG A 146 21.91 -14.20 -11.67
CA ARG A 146 20.99 -14.19 -10.54
C ARG A 146 19.55 -13.95 -11.01
N ALA A 147 18.62 -14.66 -10.39
CA ALA A 147 17.20 -14.45 -10.59
C ALA A 147 16.75 -13.06 -10.05
N PHE A 148 15.79 -12.45 -10.73
CA PHE A 148 15.30 -11.12 -10.37
C PHE A 148 13.81 -10.96 -10.67
N VAL A 149 13.22 -9.89 -10.13
CA VAL A 149 11.83 -9.52 -10.35
C VAL A 149 11.79 -8.15 -11.00
N LYS A 150 11.10 -8.04 -12.11
CA LYS A 150 10.77 -6.77 -12.76
C LYS A 150 9.43 -6.26 -12.24
N LYS A 151 9.39 -5.01 -11.78
CA LYS A 151 8.22 -4.38 -11.16
C LYS A 151 8.01 -2.99 -11.73
N PRO A 152 6.78 -2.59 -12.06
CA PRO A 152 6.49 -1.18 -12.32
C PRO A 152 6.76 -0.35 -11.07
N VAL A 153 7.25 0.88 -11.23
CA VAL A 153 7.51 1.81 -10.12
C VAL A 153 6.24 2.09 -9.33
N TYR A 154 5.15 2.34 -10.05
CA TYR A 154 3.80 2.44 -9.47
C TYR A 154 2.99 1.23 -9.94
N SER A 155 2.62 0.37 -9.01
CA SER A 155 1.69 -0.74 -9.22
C SER A 155 1.25 -1.30 -7.88
N ARG A 156 0.15 -2.04 -7.89
CA ARG A 156 -0.43 -2.65 -6.70
C ARG A 156 -0.68 -4.13 -6.93
N GLU A 157 -0.83 -4.89 -5.86
CA GLU A 157 -1.39 -6.24 -5.85
C GLU A 157 -0.75 -7.19 -6.87
N GLY A 158 0.56 -7.15 -6.99
CA GLY A 158 1.29 -8.03 -7.90
C GLY A 158 1.11 -7.75 -9.40
N ASN A 159 0.26 -6.77 -9.76
CA ASN A 159 -0.06 -6.45 -11.15
C ASN A 159 1.18 -6.03 -11.95
N THR A 160 1.33 -6.58 -13.17
CA THR A 160 2.43 -6.34 -14.11
C THR A 160 3.82 -6.77 -13.56
N ILE A 161 3.87 -7.67 -12.57
CA ILE A 161 5.13 -8.24 -12.07
C ILE A 161 5.57 -9.41 -12.94
N GLU A 162 6.87 -9.49 -13.21
CA GLU A 162 7.52 -10.61 -13.91
C GLU A 162 8.71 -11.11 -13.09
N ILE A 163 8.80 -12.42 -12.87
CA ILE A 163 9.93 -13.09 -12.21
C ILE A 163 10.78 -13.77 -13.28
N PHE A 164 12.07 -13.46 -13.27
CA PHE A 164 13.06 -13.99 -14.19
C PHE A 164 13.99 -14.97 -13.45
N ASP A 165 14.39 -16.03 -14.12
CA ASP A 165 15.40 -16.94 -13.62
C ASP A 165 16.83 -16.40 -13.79
N ALA A 166 17.83 -17.19 -13.40
CA ALA A 166 19.24 -16.83 -13.51
C ALA A 166 19.75 -16.75 -14.95
N ALA A 167 19.05 -17.34 -15.92
CA ALA A 167 19.35 -17.22 -17.35
C ALA A 167 18.76 -15.95 -17.95
N GLY A 168 17.87 -15.25 -17.22
CA GLY A 168 17.17 -14.05 -17.68
C GLY A 168 15.91 -14.35 -18.48
N GLU A 169 15.38 -15.59 -18.35
CA GLU A 169 14.13 -15.99 -18.96
C GLU A 169 12.96 -15.79 -18.00
N VAL A 170 11.78 -15.41 -18.52
CA VAL A 170 10.57 -15.23 -17.70
C VAL A 170 10.10 -16.57 -17.18
N LYS A 171 10.13 -16.74 -15.86
CA LYS A 171 9.66 -17.92 -15.15
C LYS A 171 8.20 -17.82 -14.75
N ILE A 172 7.79 -16.68 -14.22
CA ILE A 172 6.44 -16.41 -13.78
C ILE A 172 6.08 -14.97 -14.17
N ALA A 173 4.87 -14.75 -14.66
CA ALA A 173 4.35 -13.42 -14.94
C ALA A 173 2.96 -13.28 -14.34
N SER A 174 2.62 -12.09 -13.82
CA SER A 174 1.26 -11.78 -13.42
C SER A 174 0.33 -11.85 -14.63
N PRO A 175 -0.86 -12.45 -14.51
CA PRO A 175 -1.89 -12.43 -15.54
C PRO A 175 -2.45 -11.02 -15.75
N ASN A 176 -2.40 -10.17 -14.73
CA ASN A 176 -2.89 -8.80 -14.76
C ASN A 176 -1.78 -7.85 -15.21
N ARG A 177 -2.01 -7.08 -16.27
CA ARG A 177 -1.00 -6.21 -16.89
C ARG A 177 -1.55 -4.81 -17.18
N HIS A 178 -1.97 -4.10 -16.15
CA HIS A 178 -2.56 -2.76 -16.30
C HIS A 178 -1.53 -1.62 -16.17
N TYR A 179 -0.33 -1.89 -15.65
CA TYR A 179 0.71 -0.88 -15.40
C TYR A 179 1.85 -0.98 -16.41
N THR A 180 1.54 -0.98 -17.71
CA THR A 180 2.52 -1.18 -18.80
C THR A 180 3.30 0.08 -19.14
N ASP A 181 2.69 1.27 -19.00
CA ASP A 181 3.30 2.56 -19.33
C ASP A 181 4.02 3.19 -18.14
N ASN A 182 4.87 2.39 -17.51
CA ASN A 182 5.58 2.78 -16.30
C ASN A 182 7.09 2.60 -16.45
N LEU A 183 7.84 3.38 -15.67
CA LEU A 183 9.22 3.07 -15.37
C LEU A 183 9.28 1.75 -14.58
N TYR A 184 10.21 0.88 -14.91
CA TYR A 184 10.41 -0.38 -14.21
C TYR A 184 11.67 -0.35 -13.34
N LEU A 185 11.60 -1.10 -12.25
CA LEU A 185 12.78 -1.47 -11.47
C LEU A 185 12.95 -2.98 -11.45
N TYR A 186 14.17 -3.39 -11.20
CA TYR A 186 14.61 -4.77 -11.14
C TYR A 186 15.18 -5.03 -9.76
N GLN A 187 14.62 -6.01 -9.06
CA GLN A 187 14.99 -6.34 -7.68
C GLN A 187 15.40 -7.79 -7.60
N GLU A 188 16.40 -8.11 -6.76
CA GLU A 188 16.77 -9.49 -6.51
C GLU A 188 15.55 -10.33 -6.15
N PHE A 189 15.45 -11.53 -6.72
CA PHE A 189 14.41 -12.48 -6.36
C PHE A 189 14.72 -13.11 -5.02
N ALA A 190 13.85 -12.90 -4.04
CA ALA A 190 13.88 -13.58 -2.75
C ALA A 190 12.80 -14.67 -2.74
N LYS A 191 13.22 -15.91 -2.58
CA LYS A 191 12.28 -17.02 -2.46
C LYS A 191 11.50 -16.90 -1.15
N MET A 192 10.20 -16.73 -1.26
CA MET A 192 9.32 -16.76 -0.10
C MET A 192 9.19 -18.17 0.46
N PRO A 193 9.10 -18.35 1.78
CA PRO A 193 8.87 -19.65 2.39
C PRO A 193 7.49 -20.19 2.05
N ASP A 194 7.39 -21.52 2.09
CA ASP A 194 6.12 -22.22 1.91
C ASP A 194 5.42 -22.43 3.26
N ILE A 195 4.08 -22.41 3.23
CA ILE A 195 3.22 -22.74 4.37
C ILE A 195 2.02 -23.55 3.87
N ASP A 196 1.59 -24.52 4.66
CA ASP A 196 0.33 -25.23 4.42
C ASP A 196 -0.79 -24.52 5.19
N ILE A 197 -1.80 -24.03 4.47
CA ILE A 197 -2.96 -23.35 5.04
C ILE A 197 -4.21 -24.19 4.84
N ARG A 198 -5.11 -24.14 5.82
CA ARG A 198 -6.42 -24.77 5.73
C ARG A 198 -7.46 -23.72 5.34
N LEU A 199 -8.09 -23.88 4.20
CA LEU A 199 -9.28 -23.17 3.77
C LEU A 199 -10.52 -24.05 3.96
N GLN A 200 -11.70 -23.52 3.64
CA GLN A 200 -12.98 -24.24 3.83
C GLN A 200 -13.04 -25.56 3.04
N ASP A 201 -12.41 -25.60 1.89
CA ASP A 201 -12.46 -26.69 0.90
C ASP A 201 -11.21 -27.58 0.89
N GLY A 202 -10.17 -27.30 1.74
CA GLY A 202 -8.98 -28.15 1.79
C GLY A 202 -7.75 -27.52 2.41
N ILE A 203 -6.62 -28.24 2.25
CA ILE A 203 -5.29 -27.78 2.64
C ILE A 203 -4.51 -27.41 1.38
N TYR A 204 -3.94 -26.21 1.37
CA TYR A 204 -3.21 -25.64 0.24
C TYR A 204 -1.82 -25.23 0.65
N ARG A 205 -0.85 -25.57 -0.19
CA ARG A 205 0.51 -25.08 -0.04
C ARG A 205 0.64 -23.71 -0.70
N LYS A 206 0.98 -22.72 0.08
CA LYS A 206 1.05 -21.31 -0.34
C LYS A 206 2.37 -20.68 0.07
N LYS A 207 2.73 -19.57 -0.55
CA LYS A 207 3.79 -18.68 -0.11
C LYS A 207 3.27 -17.75 0.97
N TRP A 208 4.12 -17.42 1.95
CA TRP A 208 3.73 -16.46 2.97
C TRP A 208 4.69 -15.29 3.07
N LEU A 209 4.13 -14.14 3.42
CA LEU A 209 4.80 -12.86 3.54
C LEU A 209 4.35 -12.20 4.84
N VAL A 210 5.31 -11.75 5.65
CA VAL A 210 5.03 -10.99 6.87
C VAL A 210 5.23 -9.50 6.58
N GLY A 211 4.20 -8.71 6.83
CA GLY A 211 4.24 -7.25 6.82
C GLY A 211 4.38 -6.72 8.25
N SER A 212 5.23 -5.70 8.43
CA SER A 212 5.31 -4.94 9.67
C SER A 212 4.74 -3.55 9.46
N PHE A 213 3.79 -3.17 10.31
CA PHE A 213 3.25 -1.81 10.32
C PHE A 213 4.16 -0.87 11.07
N ILE A 214 4.33 0.32 10.53
CA ILE A 214 5.10 1.40 11.14
C ILE A 214 4.16 2.56 11.37
N VAL A 215 4.05 3.00 12.63
CA VAL A 215 3.29 4.19 13.02
C VAL A 215 4.21 5.08 13.83
N ASP A 216 4.28 6.36 13.48
CA ASP A 216 5.16 7.34 14.13
C ASP A 216 6.62 6.85 14.24
N GLY A 217 7.14 6.27 13.14
CA GLY A 217 8.50 5.75 13.07
C GLY A 217 8.79 4.50 13.89
N LYS A 218 7.76 3.87 14.50
CA LYS A 218 7.90 2.66 15.34
C LYS A 218 7.18 1.48 14.72
N ALA A 219 7.81 0.31 14.76
CA ALA A 219 7.14 -0.95 14.43
C ALA A 219 6.07 -1.26 15.49
N CYS A 220 4.83 -1.42 15.07
CA CYS A 220 3.70 -1.52 15.99
C CYS A 220 2.76 -2.71 15.76
N GLY A 221 2.91 -3.43 14.67
CA GLY A 221 2.07 -4.58 14.39
C GLY A 221 2.61 -5.43 13.26
N LEU A 222 2.13 -6.66 13.19
CA LEU A 222 2.46 -7.61 12.13
C LEU A 222 1.18 -8.08 11.45
N ALA A 223 1.26 -8.33 10.15
CA ALA A 223 0.25 -9.01 9.37
C ALA A 223 0.90 -10.06 8.48
N CYS A 224 0.21 -11.17 8.26
CA CYS A 224 0.67 -12.23 7.38
C CYS A 224 -0.25 -12.30 6.15
N ARG A 225 0.35 -12.28 4.96
CA ARG A 225 -0.36 -12.60 3.71
C ARG A 225 0.11 -13.93 3.16
N VAL A 226 -0.80 -14.70 2.62
CA VAL A 226 -0.51 -15.97 1.94
C VAL A 226 -1.10 -15.97 0.54
N GLY A 227 -0.32 -16.43 -0.41
CA GLY A 227 -0.70 -16.42 -1.81
C GLY A 227 0.23 -17.28 -2.67
N ASN A 228 0.44 -16.89 -3.90
CA ASN A 228 1.36 -17.52 -4.83
C ASN A 228 2.74 -16.83 -4.82
N ASP A 229 3.65 -17.18 -5.72
CA ASP A 229 4.97 -16.55 -5.85
C ASP A 229 4.88 -15.04 -6.17
N ILE A 230 3.81 -14.61 -6.84
CA ILE A 230 3.39 -13.22 -6.93
C ILE A 230 2.20 -13.04 -5.98
N THR A 231 2.31 -12.12 -5.01
CA THR A 231 1.25 -11.82 -4.06
C THR A 231 0.23 -10.91 -4.74
N GLU A 232 -0.86 -11.49 -5.21
CA GLU A 232 -1.91 -10.80 -5.96
C GLU A 232 -3.09 -10.38 -5.05
N TRP A 233 -4.11 -9.75 -5.63
CA TRP A 233 -5.31 -9.27 -4.92
C TRP A 233 -6.08 -10.39 -4.20
N ASP A 234 -6.05 -11.62 -4.73
CA ASP A 234 -6.69 -12.83 -4.17
C ASP A 234 -5.91 -13.48 -3.01
N SER A 235 -4.79 -12.88 -2.60
CA SER A 235 -3.99 -13.38 -1.47
C SER A 235 -4.74 -13.17 -0.16
N HIS A 236 -4.76 -14.20 0.69
CA HIS A 236 -5.48 -14.18 1.96
C HIS A 236 -4.65 -13.55 3.07
N TRP A 237 -5.33 -12.87 3.99
CA TRP A 237 -4.77 -12.44 5.26
C TRP A 237 -4.90 -13.54 6.31
N LEU A 238 -3.82 -13.80 7.04
CA LEU A 238 -3.83 -14.70 8.19
C LEU A 238 -3.61 -13.92 9.47
N ALA A 239 -4.36 -14.29 10.51
CA ALA A 239 -4.12 -13.79 11.86
C ALA A 239 -2.76 -14.28 12.36
N ILE A 240 -2.04 -13.41 13.07
CA ILE A 240 -0.80 -13.74 13.78
C ILE A 240 -1.13 -13.81 15.26
N GLY A 241 -0.83 -14.96 15.87
CA GLY A 241 -0.94 -15.16 17.32
C GLY A 241 0.45 -15.36 17.92
N TYR A 242 0.58 -15.07 19.19
CA TYR A 242 1.75 -15.43 20.01
C TYR A 242 1.34 -16.60 20.90
N ASN A 243 2.22 -17.58 21.00
CA ASN A 243 2.13 -18.60 22.04
C ASN A 243 2.85 -18.05 23.27
N ASP A 244 2.18 -18.02 24.40
CA ASP A 244 2.77 -17.71 25.71
C ASP A 244 3.76 -18.79 26.15
#